data_ffd2e2038faf6b9fb1cd137585f2bdef
#
_entry.id   ffd2e2038faf6b9fb1cd137585f2bdef
#
_cell.length_a   1.000
_cell.length_b   1.000
_cell.length_c   1.000
_cell.angle_alpha   90.00
_cell.angle_beta   90.00
_cell.angle_gamma   90.00
#
_symmetry.space_group_name_H-M   'P 1'
#
loop_
_entity.id
_entity.type
_entity.pdbx_description
1 polymer ?
#
loop_
_entity_poly.entity_id
_entity_poly.type
_entity_poly.pdbx_seq_one_letter_code
_entity_poly.pdbx_strand_id
1 'polypeptide(L)'
;MTGASILEGCSKNGGSTPATVSVNFTLDLNASSNSALKTVGGYVESNNAIVIRTTTNTYIALSNVCTHQGCTVSYSSQAKDIYCPCHGGTYDLNGNVTGGPPPSALQVFKTSLNGNILTVTS
;
A
#
# COMPACT_ATOMS: atom_id res chain seq x y z
N MET A 1 -0.02 21.54 -23.57
CA MET A 1 0.04 21.14 -23.35
C MET A 1 0.28 20.52 -23.14
N THR A 2 0.33 20.63 -23.03
CA THR A 2 0.53 19.98 -22.74
C THR A 2 0.65 19.10 -22.37
N GLY A 3 0.82 19.03 -22.48
CA GLY A 3 1.03 18.14 -22.18
C GLY A 3 1.24 17.42 -22.06
N ALA A 4 1.35 17.60 -22.14
CA ALA A 4 1.65 16.87 -22.07
C ALA A 4 1.94 16.25 -21.86
N SER A 5 2.05 16.55 -21.94
CA SER A 5 2.42 15.94 -21.81
C SER A 5 2.69 15.17 -21.51
N ILE A 6 2.81 15.27 -21.58
CA ILE A 6 3.07 14.54 -21.39
C ILE A 6 3.33 13.70 -21.15
N LEU A 7 3.35 13.77 -21.21
CA LEU A 7 3.60 12.99 -21.02
C LEU A 7 3.81 12.13 -20.92
N GLU A 8 4.03 12.22 -21.07
CA GLU A 8 4.13 11.51 -21.06
C GLU A 8 4.55 10.76 -20.91
N GLY A 9 4.75 10.81 -21.07
CA GLY A 9 5.21 10.13 -20.91
C GLY A 9 5.57 9.40 -20.69
N CYS A 10 5.74 9.38 -20.61
CA CYS A 10 6.06 8.75 -20.41
C CYS A 10 6.36 7.93 -20.29
N SER A 11 6.50 7.80 -20.27
CA SER A 11 6.63 7.12 -20.25
C SER A 11 7.03 6.37 -20.43
N LYS A 12 7.39 6.39 -20.43
CA LYS A 12 7.61 5.74 -20.66
C LYS A 12 8.38 5.00 -20.80
N ASN A 13 8.47 5.15 -20.82
CA ASN A 13 9.40 4.39 -20.93
C ASN A 13 9.91 3.43 -20.37
N GLY A 14 10.10 3.47 -19.92
CA GLY A 14 10.86 2.52 -19.31
C GLY A 14 10.17 1.39 -18.69
N GLY A 15 9.70 0.60 -19.23
CA GLY A 15 8.85 -0.44 -18.79
C GLY A 15 9.30 -1.29 -17.63
N SER A 16 10.50 -1.12 -17.08
CA SER A 16 10.91 -1.90 -15.92
C SER A 16 10.42 -1.35 -14.60
N THR A 17 9.90 -0.14 -14.57
CA THR A 17 9.39 0.48 -13.35
C THR A 17 7.94 0.09 -13.14
N PRO A 18 7.52 -0.37 -11.95
CA PRO A 18 6.12 -0.62 -11.72
C PRO A 18 5.32 0.66 -11.83
N ALA A 19 4.08 0.54 -12.23
CA ALA A 19 3.19 1.68 -12.30
C ALA A 19 3.03 2.27 -10.90
N THR A 20 3.12 3.60 -10.79
CA THR A 20 2.81 4.28 -9.55
C THR A 20 1.32 4.53 -9.47
N VAL A 21 0.81 4.54 -8.25
CA VAL A 21 -0.59 4.78 -7.96
C VAL A 21 -0.71 6.10 -7.23
N SER A 22 -1.65 6.93 -7.67
CA SER A 22 -1.97 8.17 -6.96
C SER A 22 -3.17 7.91 -6.07
N VAL A 23 -3.02 8.18 -4.78
CA VAL A 23 -4.10 8.02 -3.83
C VAL A 23 -4.26 9.28 -2.98
N ASN A 24 -5.49 9.56 -2.61
CA ASN A 24 -5.83 10.64 -1.70
C ASN A 24 -7.20 10.32 -1.13
N PHE A 25 -7.22 9.71 0.03
CA PHE A 25 -8.48 9.31 0.66
C PHE A 25 -8.35 9.36 2.17
N THR A 26 -9.49 9.29 2.83
CA THR A 26 -9.55 9.25 4.29
C THR A 26 -10.29 8.00 4.75
N LEU A 27 -9.94 7.53 5.94
CA LEU A 27 -10.64 6.45 6.61
C LEU A 27 -11.13 6.98 7.96
N ASP A 28 -12.43 6.81 8.22
CA ASP A 28 -12.99 7.10 9.53
C ASP A 28 -12.78 5.86 10.41
N LEU A 29 -11.93 5.98 11.42
CA LEU A 29 -11.59 4.84 12.27
C LEU A 29 -12.77 4.38 13.13
N ASN A 30 -13.83 5.18 13.24
CA ASN A 30 -15.05 4.79 13.94
C ASN A 30 -16.05 4.07 13.03
N ALA A 31 -15.82 4.05 11.73
CA ALA A 31 -16.70 3.34 10.82
C ALA A 31 -16.53 1.83 11.00
N SER A 32 -17.65 1.11 10.94
CA SER A 32 -17.61 -0.36 11.11
C SER A 32 -16.77 -1.06 10.05
N SER A 33 -16.72 -0.51 8.84
CA SER A 33 -15.89 -1.07 7.76
C SER A 33 -14.40 -0.99 8.07
N ASN A 34 -13.99 -0.13 9.00
CA ASN A 34 -12.59 0.04 9.38
C ASN A 34 -12.31 -0.52 10.78
N SER A 35 -13.20 -1.35 11.31
CA SER A 35 -13.08 -1.85 12.68
C SER A 35 -11.80 -2.65 12.92
N ALA A 36 -11.24 -3.29 11.89
CA ALA A 36 -9.98 -4.00 12.02
C ALA A 36 -8.84 -3.10 12.49
N LEU A 37 -8.90 -1.81 12.17
CA LEU A 37 -7.87 -0.84 12.58
C LEU A 37 -7.98 -0.43 14.04
N LYS A 38 -8.98 -0.91 14.77
CA LYS A 38 -9.06 -0.68 16.22
C LYS A 38 -8.11 -1.59 17.00
N THR A 39 -7.55 -2.58 16.35
CA THR A 39 -6.63 -3.54 16.97
C THR A 39 -5.25 -3.40 16.33
N VAL A 40 -4.21 -3.37 17.16
CA VAL A 40 -2.84 -3.39 16.65
C VAL A 40 -2.64 -4.69 15.88
N GLY A 41 -2.07 -4.59 14.68
CA GLY A 41 -1.91 -5.71 13.78
C GLY A 41 -3.08 -5.90 12.83
N GLY A 42 -4.15 -5.15 13.01
CA GLY A 42 -5.26 -5.16 12.07
C GLY A 42 -4.95 -4.36 10.81
N TYR A 43 -5.66 -4.67 9.75
CA TYR A 43 -5.49 -3.93 8.49
C TYR A 43 -6.78 -3.91 7.69
N VAL A 44 -6.86 -2.95 6.79
CA VAL A 44 -7.95 -2.86 5.82
C VAL A 44 -7.36 -2.55 4.44
N GLU A 45 -8.13 -2.89 3.41
CA GLU A 45 -7.76 -2.56 2.04
C GLU A 45 -8.82 -1.62 1.47
N SER A 46 -8.36 -0.55 0.86
CA SER A 46 -9.24 0.46 0.30
C SER A 46 -8.47 1.31 -0.70
N ASN A 47 -9.11 1.67 -1.80
CA ASN A 47 -8.54 2.60 -2.77
C ASN A 47 -7.15 2.19 -3.26
N ASN A 48 -6.94 0.91 -3.50
CA ASN A 48 -5.68 0.33 -3.97
C ASN A 48 -4.55 0.43 -2.94
N ALA A 49 -4.90 0.57 -1.68
CA ALA A 49 -3.94 0.61 -0.59
C ALA A 49 -4.25 -0.46 0.45
N ILE A 50 -3.22 -0.94 1.11
CA ILE A 50 -3.35 -1.74 2.32
C ILE A 50 -2.91 -0.83 3.48
N VAL A 51 -3.79 -0.65 4.46
CA VAL A 51 -3.56 0.22 5.61
C VAL A 51 -3.46 -0.65 6.85
N ILE A 52 -2.37 -0.55 7.57
CA ILE A 52 -2.03 -1.43 8.68
C ILE A 52 -1.77 -0.61 9.93
N ARG A 53 -2.37 -1.01 11.04
CA ARG A 53 -2.01 -0.44 12.34
C ARG A 53 -0.86 -1.25 12.92
N THR A 54 0.34 -0.66 12.91
CA THR A 54 1.55 -1.37 13.33
C THR A 54 1.81 -1.28 14.82
N THR A 55 1.45 -0.15 15.43
CA THR A 55 1.52 0.04 16.89
C THR A 55 0.29 0.78 17.34
N THR A 56 0.19 1.05 18.64
CA THR A 56 -0.95 1.79 19.19
C THR A 56 -1.19 3.12 18.48
N ASN A 57 -0.13 3.81 18.09
CA ASN A 57 -0.24 5.15 17.50
C ASN A 57 0.28 5.24 16.06
N THR A 58 0.61 4.13 15.43
CA THR A 58 1.23 4.15 14.11
C THR A 58 0.39 3.39 13.11
N TYR A 59 0.06 4.07 12.02
CA TYR A 59 -0.61 3.48 10.87
C TYR A 59 0.28 3.67 9.66
N ILE A 60 0.42 2.64 8.86
CA ILE A 60 1.16 2.72 7.59
C ILE A 60 0.22 2.34 6.45
N ALA A 61 0.57 2.79 5.26
CA ALA A 61 -0.20 2.47 4.07
C ALA A 61 0.76 2.22 2.92
N LEU A 62 0.46 1.18 2.14
CA LEU A 62 1.25 0.81 0.98
C LEU A 62 0.28 0.45 -0.14
N SER A 63 0.80 0.39 -1.36
CA SER A 63 0.02 -0.15 -2.47
C SER A 63 -0.35 -1.60 -2.16
N ASN A 64 -1.59 -1.98 -2.45
CA ASN A 64 -1.99 -3.37 -2.27
C ASN A 64 -1.82 -4.20 -3.55
N VAL A 65 -1.18 -3.64 -4.57
CA VAL A 65 -0.96 -4.31 -5.85
C VAL A 65 0.46 -4.86 -5.88
N CYS A 66 0.56 -6.19 -5.98
CA CYS A 66 1.86 -6.86 -6.07
C CYS A 66 2.61 -6.40 -7.32
N THR A 67 3.89 -6.08 -7.15
CA THR A 67 4.71 -5.59 -8.26
C THR A 67 5.05 -6.68 -9.27
N HIS A 68 4.82 -7.96 -8.92
CA HIS A 68 5.14 -9.07 -9.81
C HIS A 68 4.03 -9.28 -10.87
N GLN A 69 2.79 -9.47 -10.44
CA GLN A 69 1.71 -9.79 -11.37
C GLN A 69 0.42 -9.04 -11.09
N GLY A 70 0.46 -7.99 -10.30
CA GLY A 70 -0.73 -7.23 -10.01
C GLY A 70 -1.73 -7.89 -9.08
N CYS A 71 -1.35 -9.00 -8.44
CA CYS A 71 -2.21 -9.63 -7.44
C CYS A 71 -2.31 -8.75 -6.21
N THR A 72 -3.43 -8.85 -5.50
CA THR A 72 -3.63 -8.11 -4.27
C THR A 72 -2.82 -8.75 -3.15
N VAL A 73 -2.04 -7.94 -2.43
CA VAL A 73 -1.25 -8.43 -1.30
C VAL A 73 -2.10 -8.49 -0.04
N SER A 74 -1.61 -9.21 0.95
CA SER A 74 -2.22 -9.33 2.27
C SER A 74 -1.16 -9.09 3.35
N TYR A 75 -1.61 -8.91 4.59
CA TYR A 75 -0.70 -8.67 5.72
C TYR A 75 -0.77 -9.84 6.69
N SER A 76 0.39 -10.26 7.19
CA SER A 76 0.50 -11.24 8.25
C SER A 76 0.96 -10.55 9.53
N SER A 77 0.08 -10.49 10.54
CA SER A 77 0.43 -9.88 11.82
C SER A 77 1.41 -10.75 12.61
N GLN A 78 1.44 -12.04 12.36
CA GLN A 78 2.38 -12.94 13.02
C GLN A 78 3.80 -12.76 12.49
N ALA A 79 3.94 -12.74 11.18
CA ALA A 79 5.24 -12.52 10.54
C ALA A 79 5.62 -11.05 10.47
N LYS A 80 4.65 -10.16 10.63
CA LYS A 80 4.81 -8.71 10.47
C LYS A 80 5.36 -8.35 9.11
N ASP A 81 4.84 -9.02 8.09
CA ASP A 81 5.20 -8.76 6.71
C ASP A 81 3.97 -8.72 5.82
N ILE A 82 4.18 -8.25 4.61
CA ILE A 82 3.18 -8.22 3.56
C ILE A 82 3.53 -9.33 2.59
N TYR A 83 2.53 -10.08 2.14
CA TYR A 83 2.80 -11.20 1.25
C TYR A 83 1.84 -11.18 0.07
N CYS A 84 2.30 -11.74 -1.04
CA CYS A 84 1.51 -11.92 -2.25
C CYS A 84 1.09 -13.38 -2.33
N PRO A 85 -0.22 -13.70 -2.24
CA PRO A 85 -0.65 -15.09 -2.25
C PRO A 85 -0.46 -15.79 -3.60
N CYS A 86 -0.27 -15.04 -4.67
CA CYS A 86 -0.15 -15.63 -6.00
C CYS A 86 1.11 -16.46 -6.15
N HIS A 87 2.27 -15.97 -5.69
CA HIS A 87 3.54 -16.64 -5.88
C HIS A 87 4.39 -16.64 -4.62
N GLY A 88 3.83 -16.29 -3.49
CA GLY A 88 4.55 -16.34 -2.22
C GLY A 88 5.58 -15.25 -2.02
N GLY A 89 5.55 -14.19 -2.82
CA GLY A 89 6.43 -13.06 -2.61
C GLY A 89 6.14 -12.35 -1.29
N THR A 90 7.16 -11.80 -0.66
CA THR A 90 7.02 -11.09 0.61
C THR A 90 7.71 -9.75 0.55
N TYR A 91 7.17 -8.81 1.36
CA TYR A 91 7.71 -7.45 1.50
C TYR A 91 7.72 -7.11 2.98
N ASP A 92 8.70 -6.27 3.38
CA ASP A 92 8.67 -5.74 4.74
C ASP A 92 7.67 -4.56 4.84
N LEU A 93 7.56 -3.99 6.03
CA LEU A 93 6.61 -2.89 6.26
C LEU A 93 7.06 -1.57 5.65
N ASN A 94 8.27 -1.51 5.10
CA ASN A 94 8.75 -0.37 4.32
C ASN A 94 8.57 -0.59 2.82
N GLY A 95 7.95 -1.70 2.45
CA GLY A 95 7.68 -2.02 1.06
C GLY A 95 8.81 -2.75 0.34
N ASN A 96 9.93 -3.01 1.02
CA ASN A 96 11.07 -3.67 0.38
C ASN A 96 10.79 -5.16 0.17
N VAL A 97 11.21 -5.68 -0.97
CA VAL A 97 11.09 -7.11 -1.26
C VAL A 97 11.99 -7.89 -0.31
N THR A 98 11.42 -8.88 0.39
CA THR A 98 12.16 -9.73 1.32
C THR A 98 12.22 -11.18 0.85
N GLY A 99 11.44 -11.55 -0.17
CA GLY A 99 11.49 -12.90 -0.71
C GLY A 99 10.57 -13.06 -1.90
N GLY A 100 10.84 -14.08 -2.69
CA GLY A 100 10.01 -14.45 -3.81
C GLY A 100 10.29 -13.67 -5.08
N PRO A 101 9.37 -13.80 -6.07
CA PRO A 101 9.61 -13.27 -7.40
C PRO A 101 9.38 -11.77 -7.62
N PRO A 102 8.74 -10.97 -6.72
CA PRO A 102 8.52 -9.56 -7.05
C PRO A 102 9.82 -8.84 -7.36
N PRO A 103 9.89 -8.09 -8.48
CA PRO A 103 11.12 -7.43 -8.89
C PRO A 103 11.35 -6.09 -8.21
N SER A 104 10.33 -5.49 -7.60
CA SER A 104 10.41 -4.12 -7.12
C SER A 104 9.66 -3.96 -5.82
N ALA A 105 10.04 -2.94 -5.04
CA ALA A 105 9.38 -2.59 -3.80
C ALA A 105 7.92 -2.18 -4.03
N LEU A 106 7.10 -2.37 -3.02
CA LEU A 106 5.76 -1.78 -3.01
C LEU A 106 5.85 -0.28 -2.79
N GLN A 107 4.97 0.45 -3.44
CA GLN A 107 4.87 1.90 -3.21
C GLN A 107 4.36 2.14 -1.80
N VAL A 108 5.02 3.06 -1.08
CA VAL A 108 4.62 3.45 0.27
C VAL A 108 3.90 4.78 0.20
N PHE A 109 2.75 4.86 0.87
CA PHE A 109 1.96 6.09 0.92
C PHE A 109 2.19 6.81 2.25
N LYS A 110 1.84 8.08 2.28
CA LYS A 110 1.92 8.89 3.49
C LYS A 110 0.64 8.74 4.29
N THR A 111 0.75 8.73 5.60
CA THR A 111 -0.40 8.69 6.49
C THR A 111 -0.36 9.86 7.46
N SER A 112 -1.53 10.34 7.82
CA SER A 112 -1.67 11.42 8.81
C SER A 112 -2.96 11.17 9.57
N LEU A 113 -2.87 11.14 10.90
CA LEU A 113 -4.02 10.91 11.76
C LEU A 113 -4.43 12.21 12.44
N ASN A 114 -5.69 12.57 12.30
CA ASN A 114 -6.27 13.74 12.97
C ASN A 114 -7.58 13.29 13.64
N GLY A 115 -7.55 13.17 14.95
CA GLY A 115 -8.69 12.61 15.68
C GLY A 115 -8.92 11.17 15.27
N ASN A 116 -10.09 10.90 14.70
CA ASN A 116 -10.46 9.57 14.20
C ASN A 116 -10.37 9.46 12.69
N ILE A 117 -9.82 10.46 12.02
CA ILE A 117 -9.72 10.47 10.56
C ILE A 117 -8.27 10.24 10.16
N LEU A 118 -8.04 9.14 9.47
CA LEU A 118 -6.74 8.80 8.91
C LEU A 118 -6.73 9.22 7.44
N THR A 119 -5.78 10.07 7.07
CA THR A 119 -5.61 10.51 5.69
C THR A 119 -4.45 9.73 5.07
N VAL A 120 -4.66 9.22 3.86
CA VAL A 120 -3.66 8.46 3.11
C VAL A 120 -3.44 9.17 1.78
N THR A 121 -2.19 9.53 1.51
CA THR A 121 -1.84 10.22 0.26
C THR A 121 -0.57 9.62 -0.33
N SER A 122 -0.49 9.67 -1.65
CA SER A 122 0.73 9.27 -2.36
C SER A 122 1.80 10.37 -2.34
#